data_ca36b2eb68598d580c2df74ed30b3591
#
_entry.id   ca36b2eb68598d580c2df74ed30b3591
#
_cell.length_a   1.000
_cell.length_b   1.000
_cell.length_c   1.000
_cell.angle_alpha   90.00
_cell.angle_beta   90.00
_cell.angle_gamma   90.00
#
_symmetry.space_group_name_H-M   'P 1'
#
loop_
_entity.id
_entity.type
_entity.pdbx_description
1 polymer ?
#
loop_
_entity_poly.entity_id
_entity_poly.type
_entity_poly.pdbx_seq_one_letter_code
_entity_poly.pdbx_strand_id
1 'polypeptide(L)'
;MATIVLNGLIYISCEMYLDDSLVFARGQDEFLERLERVFRRFRCFGLLLKAKKCRFGMSQIDYVGRQISSQGISMSKEKIESVLNYPQPMNLTSLRSLLGLANYFRNFVPFHSDIVALLQRMIYPKGRKKSALQWTTEADKAFVLIRQATYRCPLLHFLGEVLPTELYTDGFDYGVGGVANSVKNPI
;
A
#
# COMPACT_ATOMS: atom_id res chain seq x y z
N MET A 1 0.26 19.99 6.16
CA MET A 1 0.30 21.21 5.31
C MET A 1 -0.20 20.92 3.90
N ALA A 2 0.32 19.97 3.21
CA ALA A 2 -0.01 19.63 1.82
C ALA A 2 -1.49 19.24 1.61
N THR A 3 -2.11 18.52 2.53
CA THR A 3 -3.55 18.17 2.49
C THR A 3 -4.46 19.40 2.52
N ILE A 4 -4.04 20.47 3.21
CA ILE A 4 -4.78 21.75 3.26
C ILE A 4 -4.71 22.43 1.91
N VAL A 5 -3.53 22.40 1.27
CA VAL A 5 -3.30 23.02 -0.04
C VAL A 5 -4.19 22.41 -1.12
N LEU A 6 -4.33 21.11 -1.16
CA LEU A 6 -5.13 20.37 -2.15
C LEU A 6 -6.53 20.01 -1.68
N ASN A 7 -7.02 20.63 -0.61
CA ASN A 7 -8.37 20.40 -0.13
C ASN A 7 -9.41 20.63 -1.25
N GLY A 8 -10.35 19.69 -1.40
CA GLY A 8 -11.34 19.68 -2.48
C GLY A 8 -10.84 19.16 -3.83
N LEU A 9 -9.56 18.81 -3.96
CA LEU A 9 -8.99 18.15 -5.14
C LEU A 9 -8.55 16.71 -4.85
N ILE A 10 -8.23 16.40 -3.59
CA ILE A 10 -7.83 15.05 -3.15
C ILE A 10 -8.99 14.09 -3.36
N TYR A 11 -8.70 12.87 -3.83
CA TYR A 11 -9.62 11.79 -4.24
C TYR A 11 -10.45 12.07 -5.50
N ILE A 12 -10.47 13.31 -5.98
CA ILE A 12 -11.21 13.69 -7.20
C ILE A 12 -10.26 13.86 -8.39
N SER A 13 -9.19 14.61 -8.20
CA SER A 13 -8.24 14.98 -9.24
C SER A 13 -6.81 14.53 -8.97
N CYS A 14 -6.50 14.33 -7.70
CA CYS A 14 -5.16 13.94 -7.26
C CYS A 14 -5.20 13.15 -5.96
N GLU A 15 -4.12 12.43 -5.72
CA GLU A 15 -3.75 11.85 -4.45
C GLU A 15 -2.52 12.54 -3.90
N MET A 16 -2.35 12.51 -2.59
CA MET A 16 -1.22 13.10 -1.94
C MET A 16 -0.71 12.25 -0.78
N TYR A 17 0.58 12.01 -0.78
CA TYR A 17 1.26 11.33 0.32
C TYR A 17 2.50 12.14 0.71
N LEU A 18 2.44 12.78 1.88
CA LEU A 18 3.48 13.68 2.37
C LEU A 18 3.82 14.78 1.33
N ASP A 19 4.98 14.66 0.67
CA ASP A 19 5.47 15.62 -0.33
C ASP A 19 5.18 15.17 -1.77
N ASP A 20 4.76 13.93 -1.97
CA ASP A 20 4.48 13.36 -3.29
C ASP A 20 3.01 13.55 -3.66
N SER A 21 2.76 14.12 -4.83
CA SER A 21 1.42 14.29 -5.39
C SER A 21 1.27 13.53 -6.70
N LEU A 22 0.16 12.79 -6.84
CA LEU A 22 -0.21 12.06 -8.03
C LEU A 22 -1.48 12.66 -8.63
N VAL A 23 -1.41 13.19 -9.85
CA VAL A 23 -2.58 13.63 -10.61
C VAL A 23 -2.98 12.52 -11.56
N PHE A 24 -4.26 12.17 -11.59
CA PHE A 24 -4.80 11.10 -12.43
C PHE A 24 -6.03 11.56 -13.21
N ALA A 25 -6.25 10.98 -14.38
CA ALA A 25 -7.41 11.26 -15.24
C ALA A 25 -7.64 10.09 -16.21
N ARG A 26 -8.81 10.05 -16.83
CA ARG A 26 -9.16 9.03 -17.84
C ARG A 26 -8.71 9.39 -19.26
N GLY A 27 -8.37 10.65 -19.52
CA GLY A 27 -7.96 11.14 -20.82
C GLY A 27 -7.03 12.34 -20.74
N GLN A 28 -6.48 12.74 -21.89
CA GLN A 28 -5.50 13.80 -21.96
C GLN A 28 -6.08 15.17 -21.57
N ASP A 29 -7.26 15.51 -22.07
CA ASP A 29 -7.88 16.82 -21.80
C ASP A 29 -8.22 16.96 -20.32
N GLU A 30 -8.83 15.94 -19.74
CA GLU A 30 -9.13 15.89 -18.32
C GLU A 30 -7.84 15.96 -17.48
N PHE A 31 -6.77 15.29 -17.92
CA PHE A 31 -5.48 15.35 -17.25
C PHE A 31 -4.92 16.77 -17.22
N LEU A 32 -4.96 17.46 -18.32
CA LEU A 32 -4.48 18.85 -18.41
C LEU A 32 -5.29 19.80 -17.53
N GLU A 33 -6.62 19.66 -17.53
CA GLU A 33 -7.51 20.45 -16.67
C GLU A 33 -7.22 20.22 -15.18
N ARG A 34 -7.10 18.95 -14.76
CA ARG A 34 -6.81 18.57 -13.37
C ARG A 34 -5.42 19.06 -12.95
N LEU A 35 -4.44 18.92 -13.83
CA LEU A 35 -3.07 19.39 -13.60
C LEU A 35 -3.03 20.91 -13.43
N GLU A 36 -3.75 21.66 -14.26
CA GLU A 36 -3.86 23.11 -14.13
C GLU A 36 -4.46 23.51 -12.78
N ARG A 37 -5.52 22.86 -12.34
CA ARG A 37 -6.14 23.11 -11.03
C ARG A 37 -5.15 22.87 -9.89
N VAL A 38 -4.38 21.79 -9.95
CA VAL A 38 -3.35 21.49 -8.94
C VAL A 38 -2.25 22.53 -8.94
N PHE A 39 -1.76 22.95 -10.12
CA PHE A 39 -0.70 23.97 -10.24
C PHE A 39 -1.17 25.35 -9.79
N ARG A 40 -2.41 25.73 -10.09
CA ARG A 40 -3.00 26.97 -9.56
C ARG A 40 -3.00 26.96 -8.04
N ARG A 41 -3.36 25.83 -7.44
CA ARG A 41 -3.38 25.68 -5.99
C ARG A 41 -1.96 25.79 -5.40
N PHE A 42 -0.97 25.12 -5.99
CA PHE A 42 0.42 25.24 -5.56
C PHE A 42 0.93 26.68 -5.65
N ARG A 43 0.61 27.38 -6.74
CA ARG A 43 0.97 28.81 -6.92
C ARG A 43 0.34 29.69 -5.83
N CYS A 44 -0.93 29.51 -5.52
CA CYS A 44 -1.63 30.28 -4.49
C CYS A 44 -1.00 30.12 -3.09
N PHE A 45 -0.44 28.95 -2.80
CA PHE A 45 0.20 28.66 -1.51
C PHE A 45 1.74 28.82 -1.55
N GLY A 46 2.31 29.32 -2.64
CA GLY A 46 3.75 29.54 -2.76
C GLY A 46 4.60 28.26 -2.80
N LEU A 47 4.01 27.12 -3.19
CA LEU A 47 4.74 25.85 -3.29
C LEU A 47 5.57 25.81 -4.58
N LEU A 48 6.83 25.42 -4.43
CA LEU A 48 7.77 25.28 -5.54
C LEU A 48 7.98 23.81 -5.87
N LEU A 49 7.86 23.48 -7.15
CA LEU A 49 8.11 22.14 -7.68
C LEU A 49 9.52 22.02 -8.25
N LYS A 50 10.16 20.87 -8.01
CA LYS A 50 11.42 20.52 -8.67
C LYS A 50 11.10 19.83 -9.99
N ALA A 51 11.18 20.56 -11.12
CA ALA A 51 10.86 20.06 -12.45
C ALA A 51 11.56 18.74 -12.79
N LYS A 52 12.82 18.56 -12.39
CA LYS A 52 13.59 17.31 -12.59
C LYS A 52 12.99 16.07 -11.89
N LYS A 53 12.14 16.26 -10.88
CA LYS A 53 11.45 15.19 -10.17
C LYS A 53 10.02 14.96 -10.67
N CYS A 54 9.49 15.89 -11.47
CA CYS A 54 8.14 15.76 -12.01
C CYS A 54 8.14 14.85 -13.23
N ARG A 55 7.13 13.98 -13.30
CA ARG A 55 6.86 13.09 -14.41
C ARG A 55 5.44 13.32 -14.88
N PHE A 56 5.25 13.58 -16.17
CA PHE A 56 3.96 13.92 -16.74
C PHE A 56 3.58 12.94 -17.85
N GLY A 57 2.28 12.71 -18.03
CA GLY A 57 1.74 11.89 -19.12
C GLY A 57 2.19 10.42 -19.08
N MET A 58 2.48 9.88 -17.91
CA MET A 58 2.92 8.51 -17.75
C MET A 58 1.71 7.58 -17.72
N SER A 59 1.73 6.51 -18.53
CA SER A 59 0.72 5.44 -18.49
C SER A 59 0.86 4.54 -17.25
N GLN A 60 2.04 4.55 -16.64
CA GLN A 60 2.39 3.78 -15.47
C GLN A 60 3.41 4.56 -14.64
N ILE A 61 3.23 4.59 -13.32
CA ILE A 61 4.10 5.34 -12.42
C ILE A 61 4.32 4.60 -11.10
N ASP A 62 5.51 4.72 -10.56
CA ASP A 62 5.81 4.30 -9.20
C ASP A 62 5.45 5.44 -8.24
N TYR A 63 4.50 5.16 -7.34
CA TYR A 63 4.00 6.09 -6.34
C TYR A 63 3.92 5.41 -4.98
N VAL A 64 4.65 5.94 -4.01
CA VAL A 64 4.70 5.40 -2.64
C VAL A 64 4.99 3.88 -2.62
N GLY A 65 5.98 3.43 -3.42
CA GLY A 65 6.40 2.03 -3.50
C GLY A 65 5.40 1.08 -4.14
N ARG A 66 4.36 1.61 -4.78
CA ARG A 66 3.38 0.87 -5.59
C ARG A 66 3.51 1.32 -7.03
N GLN A 67 3.24 0.43 -7.94
CA GLN A 67 3.14 0.72 -9.36
C GLN A 67 1.67 0.88 -9.72
N ILE A 68 1.31 2.07 -10.21
CA ILE A 68 -0.07 2.43 -10.58
C ILE A 68 -0.16 2.53 -12.09
N SER A 69 -1.17 1.91 -12.68
CA SER A 69 -1.48 1.94 -14.11
C SER A 69 -2.99 1.99 -14.32
N SER A 70 -3.43 2.07 -15.58
CA SER A 70 -4.86 1.96 -15.93
C SER A 70 -5.48 0.60 -15.56
N GLN A 71 -4.67 -0.44 -15.41
CA GLN A 71 -5.15 -1.78 -15.07
C GLN A 71 -5.34 -1.99 -13.57
N GLY A 72 -4.67 -1.18 -12.75
CA GLY A 72 -4.75 -1.32 -11.30
C GLY A 72 -3.45 -0.94 -10.58
N ILE A 73 -3.32 -1.46 -9.37
CA ILE A 73 -2.21 -1.21 -8.47
C ILE A 73 -1.47 -2.52 -8.22
N SER A 74 -0.18 -2.52 -8.46
CA SER A 74 0.74 -3.59 -8.08
C SER A 74 1.84 -3.07 -7.16
N MET A 75 2.62 -3.96 -6.62
CA MET A 75 3.80 -3.57 -5.85
C MET A 75 4.96 -3.24 -6.78
N SER A 76 5.78 -2.26 -6.43
CA SER A 76 7.01 -1.98 -7.17
C SER A 76 8.00 -3.15 -7.05
N LYS A 77 8.76 -3.41 -8.11
CA LYS A 77 9.76 -4.49 -8.14
C LYS A 77 10.76 -4.36 -7.00
N GLU A 78 11.23 -3.14 -6.73
CA GLU A 78 12.16 -2.83 -5.64
C GLU A 78 11.62 -3.28 -4.27
N LYS A 79 10.33 -3.04 -4.01
CA LYS A 79 9.68 -3.46 -2.77
C LYS A 79 9.54 -4.97 -2.67
N ILE A 80 9.19 -5.65 -3.74
CA ILE A 80 9.15 -7.11 -3.81
C ILE A 80 10.54 -7.68 -3.50
N GLU A 81 11.57 -7.21 -4.18
CA GLU A 81 12.96 -7.63 -3.97
C GLU A 81 13.42 -7.40 -2.52
N SER A 82 13.01 -6.30 -1.89
CA SER A 82 13.37 -6.02 -0.50
C SER A 82 12.83 -7.06 0.49
N VAL A 83 11.68 -7.69 0.20
CA VAL A 83 11.15 -8.81 1.01
C VAL A 83 11.83 -10.13 0.64
N LEU A 84 12.02 -10.39 -0.66
CA LEU A 84 12.63 -11.64 -1.12
C LEU A 84 14.07 -11.78 -0.63
N ASN A 85 14.81 -10.67 -0.60
CA ASN A 85 16.21 -10.63 -0.16
C ASN A 85 16.37 -10.33 1.33
N TYR A 86 15.28 -10.19 2.09
CA TYR A 86 15.37 -9.91 3.52
C TYR A 86 16.03 -11.10 4.24
N PRO A 87 17.09 -10.88 5.03
CA PRO A 87 17.73 -11.98 5.75
C PRO A 87 16.82 -12.51 6.86
N GLN A 88 17.04 -13.76 7.24
CA GLN A 88 16.35 -14.32 8.41
C GLN A 88 16.59 -13.44 9.64
N PRO A 89 15.54 -13.02 10.36
CA PRO A 89 15.71 -12.21 11.57
C PRO A 89 16.50 -12.91 12.67
N MET A 90 17.54 -12.26 13.14
CA MET A 90 18.39 -12.77 14.23
C MET A 90 18.08 -12.17 15.59
N ASN A 91 17.27 -11.11 15.63
CA ASN A 91 16.88 -10.43 16.86
C ASN A 91 15.49 -9.80 16.72
N LEU A 92 14.93 -9.32 17.84
CA LEU A 92 13.60 -8.71 17.87
C LEU A 92 13.49 -7.45 17.01
N THR A 93 14.58 -6.70 16.84
CA THR A 93 14.58 -5.49 16.00
C THR A 93 14.44 -5.85 14.53
N SER A 94 15.23 -6.80 14.03
CA SER A 94 15.12 -7.27 12.65
C SER A 94 13.79 -7.97 12.39
N LEU A 95 13.24 -8.69 13.38
CA LEU A 95 11.89 -9.27 13.26
C LEU A 95 10.80 -8.19 13.15
N ARG A 96 10.86 -7.12 13.97
CA ARG A 96 9.92 -5.99 13.85
C ARG A 96 10.04 -5.28 12.50
N SER A 97 11.25 -5.13 11.98
CA SER A 97 11.48 -4.54 10.65
C SER A 97 10.89 -5.41 9.55
N LEU A 98 11.05 -6.73 9.61
CA LEU A 98 10.40 -7.67 8.69
C LEU A 98 8.88 -7.55 8.74
N LEU A 99 8.30 -7.52 9.96
CA LEU A 99 6.85 -7.40 10.14
C LEU A 99 6.32 -6.06 9.63
N GLY A 100 7.06 -4.97 9.83
CA GLY A 100 6.73 -3.66 9.24
C GLY A 100 6.72 -3.71 7.72
N LEU A 101 7.72 -4.35 7.13
CA LEU A 101 7.81 -4.56 5.69
C LEU A 101 6.68 -5.47 5.18
N ALA A 102 6.41 -6.59 5.84
CA ALA A 102 5.31 -7.49 5.49
C ALA A 102 3.94 -6.79 5.58
N ASN A 103 3.72 -5.97 6.61
CA ASN A 103 2.47 -5.21 6.78
C ASN A 103 2.21 -4.21 5.65
N TYR A 104 3.26 -3.72 4.99
CA TYR A 104 3.13 -2.88 3.81
C TYR A 104 2.46 -3.64 2.64
N PHE A 105 2.64 -4.96 2.57
CA PHE A 105 2.06 -5.85 1.56
C PHE A 105 0.69 -6.42 1.94
N ARG A 106 0.15 -6.09 3.11
CA ARG A 106 -1.03 -6.74 3.68
C ARG A 106 -2.23 -6.85 2.71
N ASN A 107 -2.45 -5.82 1.89
CA ASN A 107 -3.57 -5.79 0.94
C ASN A 107 -3.34 -6.68 -0.29
N PHE A 108 -2.11 -7.09 -0.53
CA PHE A 108 -1.70 -7.92 -1.67
C PHE A 108 -1.49 -9.39 -1.30
N VAL A 109 -1.44 -9.69 0.00
CA VAL A 109 -1.16 -11.04 0.50
C VAL A 109 -2.43 -11.64 1.09
N PRO A 110 -3.00 -12.67 0.46
CA PRO A 110 -4.12 -13.41 1.04
C PRO A 110 -3.73 -13.98 2.41
N PHE A 111 -4.66 -13.96 3.35
CA PHE A 111 -4.46 -14.48 4.72
C PHE A 111 -3.24 -13.89 5.44
N HIS A 112 -2.87 -12.66 5.11
CA HIS A 112 -1.71 -11.97 5.68
C HIS A 112 -1.68 -12.01 7.21
N SER A 113 -2.83 -11.77 7.85
CA SER A 113 -2.95 -11.76 9.32
C SER A 113 -2.56 -13.09 9.94
N ASP A 114 -2.96 -14.21 9.34
CA ASP A 114 -2.67 -15.56 9.87
C ASP A 114 -1.18 -15.88 9.75
N ILE A 115 -0.57 -15.52 8.61
CA ILE A 115 0.86 -15.72 8.39
C ILE A 115 1.69 -14.89 9.38
N VAL A 116 1.33 -13.61 9.54
CA VAL A 116 2.07 -12.66 10.39
C VAL A 116 1.85 -12.96 11.87
N ALA A 117 0.68 -13.48 12.28
CA ALA A 117 0.38 -13.80 13.67
C ALA A 117 1.41 -14.76 14.30
N LEU A 118 1.92 -15.71 13.52
CA LEU A 118 2.96 -16.63 13.99
C LEU A 118 4.24 -15.91 14.40
N LEU A 119 4.69 -14.94 13.58
CA LEU A 119 5.88 -14.15 13.86
C LEU A 119 5.64 -13.10 14.95
N GLN A 120 4.44 -12.53 15.03
CA GLN A 120 4.08 -11.54 16.06
C GLN A 120 4.11 -12.16 17.45
N ARG A 121 3.69 -13.42 17.62
CA ARG A 121 3.76 -14.15 18.91
C ARG A 121 5.18 -14.24 19.46
N MET A 122 6.18 -14.21 18.59
CA MET A 122 7.60 -14.24 19.02
C MET A 122 8.05 -12.89 19.60
N ILE A 123 7.39 -11.77 19.23
CA ILE A 123 7.71 -10.45 19.81
C ILE A 123 7.13 -10.30 21.21
N TYR A 124 5.96 -10.89 21.45
CA TYR A 124 5.22 -10.78 22.70
C TYR A 124 4.97 -12.16 23.31
N PRO A 125 6.03 -12.89 23.74
CA PRO A 125 5.84 -14.18 24.37
C PRO A 125 5.11 -14.00 25.71
N LYS A 126 3.97 -14.68 25.88
CA LYS A 126 3.21 -14.64 27.13
C LYS A 126 4.12 -15.07 28.30
N GLY A 127 4.30 -14.19 29.30
CA GLY A 127 4.95 -14.53 30.57
C GLY A 127 6.49 -14.52 30.59
N ARG A 128 7.18 -14.06 29.56
CA ARG A 128 8.66 -14.00 29.56
C ARG A 128 9.20 -12.57 29.54
N LYS A 129 10.14 -12.28 30.44
CA LYS A 129 11.04 -11.13 30.36
C LYS A 129 11.82 -11.18 29.05
N LYS A 130 12.26 -10.02 28.52
CA LYS A 130 13.04 -9.87 27.27
C LYS A 130 14.06 -11.00 27.08
N SER A 131 13.67 -12.04 26.35
CA SER A 131 14.58 -13.13 25.99
C SER A 131 15.14 -12.89 24.58
N ALA A 132 16.29 -13.46 24.29
CA ALA A 132 16.81 -13.52 22.94
C ALA A 132 15.80 -14.17 22.02
N LEU A 133 15.73 -13.71 20.76
CA LEU A 133 14.86 -14.28 19.75
C LEU A 133 15.20 -15.75 19.54
N GLN A 134 14.27 -16.65 19.82
CA GLN A 134 14.40 -18.07 19.50
C GLN A 134 13.61 -18.32 18.21
N TRP A 135 14.33 -18.53 17.13
CA TRP A 135 13.73 -18.83 15.85
C TRP A 135 13.25 -20.27 15.82
N THR A 136 11.98 -20.48 15.48
CA THR A 136 11.33 -21.80 15.49
C THR A 136 11.07 -22.30 14.07
N THR A 137 10.79 -23.60 13.93
CA THR A 137 10.39 -24.18 12.64
C THR A 137 9.10 -23.56 12.09
N GLU A 138 8.17 -23.17 12.96
CA GLU A 138 6.94 -22.48 12.59
C GLU A 138 7.25 -21.07 12.06
N ALA A 139 8.24 -20.39 12.64
CA ALA A 139 8.70 -19.09 12.16
C ALA A 139 9.35 -19.20 10.77
N ASP A 140 10.12 -20.25 10.51
CA ASP A 140 10.67 -20.53 9.17
C ASP A 140 9.56 -20.70 8.15
N LYS A 141 8.53 -21.50 8.45
CA LYS A 141 7.38 -21.69 7.57
C LYS A 141 6.68 -20.37 7.29
N ALA A 142 6.41 -19.57 8.32
CA ALA A 142 5.78 -18.25 8.15
C ALA A 142 6.64 -17.31 7.31
N PHE A 143 7.95 -17.30 7.51
CA PHE A 143 8.89 -16.48 6.74
C PHE A 143 8.93 -16.87 5.26
N VAL A 144 8.95 -18.18 4.97
CA VAL A 144 8.87 -18.70 3.60
C VAL A 144 7.53 -18.34 2.96
N LEU A 145 6.42 -18.48 3.70
CA LEU A 145 5.08 -18.11 3.20
C LEU A 145 4.96 -16.62 2.86
N ILE A 146 5.52 -15.72 3.68
CA ILE A 146 5.56 -14.28 3.40
C ILE A 146 6.31 -14.03 2.07
N ARG A 147 7.47 -14.64 1.89
CA ARG A 147 8.24 -14.51 0.64
C ARG A 147 7.49 -15.01 -0.58
N GLN A 148 6.90 -16.20 -0.49
CA GLN A 148 6.13 -16.79 -1.58
C GLN A 148 4.89 -15.94 -1.93
N ALA A 149 4.16 -15.49 -0.93
CA ALA A 149 3.01 -14.63 -1.12
C ALA A 149 3.40 -13.26 -1.73
N THR A 150 4.53 -12.69 -1.28
CA THR A 150 5.06 -11.45 -1.86
C THR A 150 5.51 -11.64 -3.31
N TYR A 151 6.15 -12.76 -3.64
CA TYR A 151 6.54 -13.06 -5.02
C TYR A 151 5.34 -13.20 -5.95
N ARG A 152 4.22 -13.73 -5.44
CA ARG A 152 2.97 -13.93 -6.17
C ARG A 152 1.99 -12.76 -6.03
N CYS A 153 2.47 -11.59 -5.57
CA CYS A 153 1.60 -10.41 -5.36
C CYS A 153 0.71 -10.16 -6.59
N PRO A 154 -0.61 -10.20 -6.43
CA PRO A 154 -1.53 -9.97 -7.54
C PRO A 154 -1.58 -8.49 -7.92
N LEU A 155 -2.00 -8.22 -9.14
CA LEU A 155 -2.48 -6.90 -9.52
C LEU A 155 -3.85 -6.67 -8.86
N LEU A 156 -3.95 -5.64 -8.05
CA LEU A 156 -5.23 -5.19 -7.48
C LEU A 156 -5.93 -4.30 -8.50
N HIS A 157 -7.00 -4.77 -9.06
CA HIS A 157 -7.81 -3.96 -9.97
C HIS A 157 -8.56 -2.86 -9.21
N PHE A 158 -8.79 -1.74 -9.87
CA PHE A 158 -9.71 -0.74 -9.34
C PHE A 158 -11.13 -1.29 -9.29
N LEU A 159 -11.93 -0.79 -8.35
CA LEU A 159 -13.36 -1.11 -8.30
C LEU A 159 -14.00 -0.72 -9.63
N GLY A 160 -14.60 -1.68 -10.32
CA GLY A 160 -15.28 -1.45 -11.58
C GLY A 160 -16.64 -0.82 -11.35
N GLU A 161 -16.96 0.26 -12.06
CA GLU A 161 -18.27 0.93 -11.96
C GLU A 161 -19.42 0.03 -12.44
N VAL A 162 -19.13 -1.00 -13.23
CA VAL A 162 -20.11 -1.89 -13.86
C VAL A 162 -20.30 -3.21 -13.09
N LEU A 163 -19.36 -3.55 -12.22
CA LEU A 163 -19.43 -4.80 -11.46
C LEU A 163 -20.24 -4.60 -10.17
N PRO A 164 -21.05 -5.59 -9.78
CA PRO A 164 -21.67 -5.58 -8.47
C PRO A 164 -20.63 -5.39 -7.38
N THR A 165 -20.89 -4.49 -6.46
CA THR A 165 -19.98 -4.20 -5.35
C THR A 165 -20.65 -4.62 -4.05
N GLU A 166 -19.99 -5.50 -3.31
CA GLU A 166 -20.40 -5.90 -1.97
C GLU A 166 -19.65 -5.08 -0.93
N LEU A 167 -20.37 -4.54 0.03
CA LEU A 167 -19.82 -3.81 1.16
C LEU A 167 -19.95 -4.68 2.42
N TYR A 168 -18.81 -5.07 2.97
CA TYR A 168 -18.73 -5.73 4.27
C TYR A 168 -18.42 -4.68 5.33
N THR A 169 -19.24 -4.63 6.37
CA THR A 169 -19.05 -3.71 7.48
C THR A 169 -18.99 -4.47 8.79
N ASP A 170 -18.11 -4.04 9.67
CA ASP A 170 -18.01 -4.52 11.04
C ASP A 170 -17.90 -3.33 11.98
N GLY A 171 -18.59 -3.40 13.11
CA GLY A 171 -18.68 -2.32 14.08
C GLY A 171 -18.44 -2.82 15.50
N PHE A 172 -17.75 -2.02 16.29
CA PHE A 172 -17.58 -2.21 17.71
C PHE A 172 -17.75 -0.86 18.44
N ASP A 173 -17.77 -0.86 19.76
CA ASP A 173 -18.15 0.31 20.58
C ASP A 173 -17.42 1.62 20.26
N TYR A 174 -16.23 1.55 19.68
CA TYR A 174 -15.35 2.70 19.41
C TYR A 174 -14.96 2.89 17.95
N GLY A 175 -15.51 2.10 17.02
CA GLY A 175 -15.16 2.22 15.60
C GLY A 175 -15.99 1.37 14.67
N VAL A 176 -15.94 1.73 13.40
CA VAL A 176 -16.55 0.98 12.30
C VAL A 176 -15.48 0.69 11.25
N GLY A 177 -15.42 -0.55 10.79
CA GLY A 177 -14.61 -0.98 9.67
C GLY A 177 -15.50 -1.29 8.46
N GLY A 178 -14.97 -1.10 7.26
CA GLY A 178 -15.66 -1.47 6.03
C GLY A 178 -14.69 -1.88 4.93
N VAL A 179 -15.09 -2.86 4.12
CA VAL A 179 -14.38 -3.32 2.93
C VAL A 179 -15.35 -3.42 1.77
N ALA A 180 -15.04 -2.78 0.66
CA ALA A 180 -15.80 -2.89 -0.58
C ALA A 180 -15.06 -3.80 -1.57
N ASN A 181 -15.74 -4.81 -2.09
CA ASN A 181 -15.20 -5.73 -3.09
C ASN A 181 -16.07 -5.73 -4.34
N SER A 182 -15.47 -5.67 -5.52
CA SER A 182 -16.19 -5.96 -6.77
C SER A 182 -16.27 -7.47 -6.96
N VAL A 183 -17.47 -7.98 -7.13
CA VAL A 183 -17.71 -9.42 -7.36
C VAL A 183 -17.66 -9.67 -8.88
N LYS A 184 -16.66 -10.41 -9.34
CA LYS A 184 -16.76 -11.05 -10.65
C LYS A 184 -17.69 -12.24 -10.49
N ASN A 185 -18.82 -12.25 -11.18
CA ASN A 185 -19.63 -13.46 -11.28
C ASN A 185 -18.71 -14.62 -11.72
N PRO A 186 -18.68 -15.72 -11.00
CA PRO A 186 -18.04 -16.93 -11.50
C PRO A 186 -18.74 -17.30 -12.80
N ILE A 187 -17.98 -17.36 -13.90
CA ILE A 187 -18.44 -17.92 -15.19
C ILE A 187 -18.61 -19.41 -15.04
#